data_1490fa72d02acbf580ffa28d035bf7d0
#
_entry.id   1490fa72d02acbf580ffa28d035bf7d0
#
_cell.length_a   1.000
_cell.length_b   1.000
_cell.length_c   1.000
_cell.angle_alpha   90.00
_cell.angle_beta   90.00
_cell.angle_gamma   90.00
#
_symmetry.space_group_name_H-M   'P 1'
#
loop_
_entity.id
_entity.type
_entity.pdbx_description
1 polymer ?
#
loop_
_entity_poly.entity_id
_entity_poly.type
_entity_poly.pdbx_seq_one_letter_code
_entity_poly.pdbx_strand_id
1 'polypeptide(L)'
;MKTNVAVFFGGKSVEHEISVISALQAINALDATKYNVIPVYITKQGRWFTGDALLDTRNYRDMKSLEGMCTEVFMRPEYGDYNLYGAELKGLLKKSNPVIAELHVALPILHGTNGEDGIFEGLLETIGIPFAGCNTMSSANGMDKINMKMILRSEGIPVVDYVWFTDKQWISDRDNIITKVEEELGYPVIVKPANLGSSVGIGKASDRASLIEKIDNAEKFSQRIIVEHCIEQLKEINCSVLGDADDHQSSVCEEPIKTGDILSYEDKYMGGSKTTAGMQASDKRIPAEISDEQTRRIQEMVGETFRVLSCHGVSRVDVMIDEKDNSIYVNEINTIPGSLSFYLWEASGISFGQLMDKLVQLAFKRKREIDRKTFTYDHNIFAMGGSGKGGVKGVKGVKGGIKNRL
;
A
#
# COMPACT_ATOMS: atom_id res chain seq x y z
N MET A 1 7.66 24.46 19.04
CA MET A 1 8.52 23.27 18.83
C MET A 1 8.04 22.66 17.50
N LYS A 2 8.95 22.25 16.61
CA LYS A 2 8.55 21.59 15.34
C LYS A 2 8.15 20.13 15.63
N THR A 3 7.24 19.60 14.81
CA THR A 3 6.88 18.19 14.86
C THR A 3 7.94 17.36 14.12
N ASN A 4 8.49 16.33 14.76
CA ASN A 4 9.41 15.39 14.14
C ASN A 4 8.62 14.38 13.30
N VAL A 5 8.82 14.44 11.99
CA VAL A 5 8.15 13.60 10.98
C VAL A 5 9.15 12.62 10.39
N ALA A 6 8.98 11.34 10.65
CA ALA A 6 9.80 10.31 10.01
C ALA A 6 9.17 9.92 8.66
N VAL A 7 9.91 10.08 7.58
CA VAL A 7 9.49 9.63 6.25
C VAL A 7 10.21 8.33 5.94
N PHE A 8 9.44 7.22 5.90
CA PHE A 8 9.95 5.88 5.61
C PHE A 8 9.79 5.56 4.13
N PHE A 9 10.85 5.12 3.48
CA PHE A 9 10.83 4.87 2.04
C PHE A 9 11.89 3.84 1.59
N GLY A 10 11.79 3.39 0.33
CA GLY A 10 12.60 2.33 -0.25
C GLY A 10 11.90 0.97 -0.10
N GLY A 11 12.45 0.06 0.71
CA GLY A 11 11.85 -1.24 1.02
C GLY A 11 12.22 -2.36 0.03
N LYS A 12 11.84 -3.59 0.37
CA LYS A 12 12.03 -4.78 -0.46
C LYS A 12 10.84 -4.94 -1.42
N SER A 13 10.86 -4.19 -2.49
CA SER A 13 9.80 -4.14 -3.49
C SER A 13 10.37 -3.93 -4.89
N VAL A 14 9.64 -4.35 -5.91
CA VAL A 14 9.92 -4.01 -7.32
C VAL A 14 9.76 -2.50 -7.58
N GLU A 15 9.05 -1.79 -6.72
CA GLU A 15 8.77 -0.35 -6.79
C GLU A 15 9.69 0.48 -5.86
N HIS A 16 10.82 -0.10 -5.43
CA HIS A 16 11.79 0.52 -4.53
C HIS A 16 12.22 1.92 -4.95
N GLU A 17 12.61 2.09 -6.20
CA GLU A 17 13.09 3.37 -6.75
C GLU A 17 11.96 4.41 -6.83
N ILE A 18 10.74 3.97 -7.11
CA ILE A 18 9.55 4.83 -7.12
C ILE A 18 9.25 5.36 -5.72
N SER A 19 9.40 4.49 -4.71
CA SER A 19 9.29 4.90 -3.31
C SER A 19 10.30 5.99 -2.94
N VAL A 20 11.56 5.87 -3.38
CA VAL A 20 12.58 6.91 -3.19
C VAL A 20 12.15 8.24 -3.82
N ILE A 21 11.70 8.21 -5.07
CA ILE A 21 11.28 9.43 -5.79
C ILE A 21 10.08 10.09 -5.08
N SER A 22 9.03 9.32 -4.78
CA SER A 22 7.82 9.81 -4.11
C SER A 22 8.14 10.41 -2.73
N ALA A 23 9.02 9.77 -1.97
CA ALA A 23 9.42 10.24 -0.65
C ALA A 23 10.19 11.56 -0.71
N LEU A 24 11.15 11.69 -1.63
CA LEU A 24 11.90 12.93 -1.76
C LEU A 24 11.02 14.10 -2.23
N GLN A 25 10.02 13.84 -3.08
CA GLN A 25 9.02 14.84 -3.45
C GLN A 25 8.18 15.27 -2.23
N ALA A 26 7.70 14.31 -1.43
CA ALA A 26 6.92 14.58 -0.22
C ALA A 26 7.74 15.32 0.84
N ILE A 27 9.02 14.94 1.05
CA ILE A 27 9.94 15.62 1.96
C ILE A 27 10.11 17.10 1.56
N ASN A 28 10.29 17.35 0.27
CA ASN A 28 10.42 18.73 -0.25
C ASN A 28 9.13 19.56 -0.12
N ALA A 29 7.96 18.90 -0.06
CA ALA A 29 6.65 19.55 0.11
C ALA A 29 6.30 19.84 1.57
N LEU A 30 6.96 19.19 2.53
CA LEU A 30 6.73 19.40 3.96
C LEU A 30 7.24 20.80 4.38
N ASP A 31 6.39 21.57 5.08
CA ASP A 31 6.71 22.91 5.55
C ASP A 31 7.80 22.86 6.64
N ALA A 32 9.02 23.24 6.28
CA ALA A 32 10.16 23.28 7.18
C ALA A 32 10.00 24.22 8.37
N THR A 33 9.00 25.12 8.40
CA THR A 33 8.69 25.95 9.57
C THR A 33 7.91 25.19 10.63
N LYS A 34 7.15 24.18 10.24
CA LYS A 34 6.29 23.33 11.10
C LYS A 34 6.95 22.00 11.45
N TYR A 35 7.67 21.41 10.50
CA TYR A 35 8.18 20.05 10.59
C TYR A 35 9.70 19.98 10.65
N ASN A 36 10.20 19.03 11.43
CA ASN A 36 11.57 18.55 11.37
C ASN A 36 11.53 17.17 10.72
N VAL A 37 11.99 17.08 9.48
CA VAL A 37 11.89 15.85 8.68
C VAL A 37 13.08 14.95 8.95
N ILE A 38 12.80 13.69 9.25
CA ILE A 38 13.78 12.63 9.48
C ILE A 38 13.61 11.59 8.38
N PRO A 39 14.46 11.58 7.35
CA PRO A 39 14.41 10.56 6.31
C PRO A 39 14.86 9.22 6.89
N VAL A 40 14.08 8.16 6.64
CA VAL A 40 14.41 6.78 7.03
C VAL A 40 14.32 5.90 5.78
N TYR A 41 15.48 5.62 5.22
CA TYR A 41 15.61 4.79 4.04
C TYR A 41 15.74 3.32 4.41
N ILE A 42 14.92 2.48 3.79
CA ILE A 42 14.93 1.03 3.96
C ILE A 42 15.53 0.41 2.68
N THR A 43 16.63 -0.30 2.82
CA THR A 43 17.28 -0.97 1.68
C THR A 43 16.47 -2.15 1.16
N LYS A 44 16.80 -2.67 -0.03
CA LYS A 44 16.22 -3.92 -0.58
C LYS A 44 16.50 -5.15 0.31
N GLN A 45 17.48 -5.06 1.21
CA GLN A 45 17.80 -6.10 2.21
C GLN A 45 17.11 -5.89 3.55
N GLY A 46 16.37 -4.78 3.73
CA GLY A 46 15.62 -4.46 4.93
C GLY A 46 16.43 -3.75 6.02
N ARG A 47 17.64 -3.25 5.73
CA ARG A 47 18.40 -2.40 6.65
C ARG A 47 17.89 -0.96 6.58
N TRP A 48 17.87 -0.26 7.70
CA TRP A 48 17.37 1.10 7.80
C TRP A 48 18.51 2.09 8.01
N PHE A 49 18.45 3.21 7.32
CA PHE A 49 19.43 4.28 7.39
C PHE A 49 18.77 5.65 7.50
N THR A 50 19.42 6.58 8.23
CA THR A 50 19.03 7.99 8.28
C THR A 50 20.24 8.89 8.07
N GLY A 51 20.01 10.08 7.57
CA GLY A 51 21.04 11.10 7.33
C GLY A 51 20.73 12.00 6.14
N ASP A 52 21.37 13.17 6.10
CA ASP A 52 21.13 14.18 5.06
C ASP A 52 21.52 13.73 3.65
N ALA A 53 22.47 12.78 3.55
CA ALA A 53 22.87 12.20 2.26
C ALA A 53 21.71 11.53 1.51
N LEU A 54 20.65 11.09 2.23
CA LEU A 54 19.44 10.53 1.65
C LEU A 54 18.58 11.54 0.88
N LEU A 55 18.80 12.84 1.09
CA LEU A 55 18.01 13.90 0.44
C LEU A 55 18.47 14.23 -0.97
N ASP A 56 19.63 13.72 -1.38
CA ASP A 56 20.19 13.94 -2.72
C ASP A 56 20.04 12.69 -3.59
N THR A 57 19.19 12.77 -4.62
CA THR A 57 18.94 11.67 -5.57
C THR A 57 20.19 11.14 -6.25
N ARG A 58 21.23 11.96 -6.41
CA ARG A 58 22.51 11.56 -7.03
C ARG A 58 23.23 10.47 -6.25
N ASN A 59 23.06 10.45 -4.92
CA ASN A 59 23.72 9.48 -4.04
C ASN A 59 23.19 8.06 -4.23
N TYR A 60 21.94 7.90 -4.73
CA TYR A 60 21.33 6.57 -4.99
C TYR A 60 21.94 5.82 -6.19
N ARG A 61 22.89 6.45 -6.91
CA ARG A 61 23.64 5.78 -7.97
C ARG A 61 24.69 4.81 -7.45
N ASP A 62 25.17 5.01 -6.23
CA ASP A 62 26.12 4.13 -5.53
C ASP A 62 25.60 3.86 -4.11
N MET A 63 24.87 2.76 -3.97
CA MET A 63 24.23 2.37 -2.71
C MET A 63 25.24 2.13 -1.59
N LYS A 64 26.41 1.56 -1.90
CA LYS A 64 27.45 1.28 -0.91
C LYS A 64 28.04 2.58 -0.35
N SER A 65 28.27 3.55 -1.21
CA SER A 65 28.74 4.88 -0.81
C SER A 65 27.67 5.59 0.03
N LEU A 66 26.38 5.54 -0.40
CA LEU A 66 25.25 6.13 0.32
C LEU A 66 25.12 5.56 1.73
N GLU A 67 25.12 4.24 1.89
CA GLU A 67 25.09 3.59 3.21
C GLU A 67 26.25 4.05 4.11
N GLY A 68 27.45 4.22 3.56
CA GLY A 68 28.62 4.71 4.29
C GLY A 68 28.53 6.16 4.76
N MET A 69 27.68 6.99 4.12
CA MET A 69 27.41 8.37 4.53
C MET A 69 26.26 8.52 5.53
N CYS A 70 25.53 7.45 5.81
CA CYS A 70 24.34 7.43 6.66
C CYS A 70 24.58 6.69 7.97
N THR A 71 23.70 6.91 8.93
CA THR A 71 23.68 6.17 10.19
C THR A 71 22.68 5.03 10.08
N GLU A 72 23.11 3.79 10.35
CA GLU A 72 22.19 2.65 10.45
C GLU A 72 21.36 2.76 11.71
N VAL A 73 20.04 2.56 11.57
CA VAL A 73 19.04 2.80 12.63
C VAL A 73 18.00 1.69 12.71
N PHE A 74 17.25 1.66 13.79
CA PHE A 74 16.10 0.79 13.99
C PHE A 74 15.11 1.40 14.98
N MET A 75 13.87 0.89 15.01
CA MET A 75 12.90 1.15 16.07
C MET A 75 12.69 -0.12 16.90
N ARG A 76 12.37 0.03 18.19
CA ARG A 76 11.99 -1.11 19.03
C ARG A 76 10.51 -1.41 18.81
N PRO A 77 10.11 -2.69 18.74
CA PRO A 77 8.70 -3.08 18.67
C PRO A 77 8.07 -3.04 20.09
N GLU A 78 8.17 -1.90 20.75
CA GLU A 78 7.64 -1.64 22.10
C GLU A 78 6.60 -0.53 22.00
N TYR A 79 5.38 -0.79 22.51
CA TYR A 79 4.29 0.18 22.44
C TYR A 79 4.63 1.45 23.23
N GLY A 80 4.56 2.59 22.54
CA GLY A 80 4.87 3.90 23.10
C GLY A 80 6.35 4.32 23.01
N ASP A 81 7.25 3.46 22.53
CA ASP A 81 8.64 3.84 22.25
C ASP A 81 8.79 4.31 20.81
N TYR A 82 8.69 5.62 20.61
CA TYR A 82 8.78 6.26 19.28
C TYR A 82 10.21 6.71 18.94
N ASN A 83 11.21 6.15 19.59
CA ASN A 83 12.60 6.52 19.34
C ASN A 83 13.19 5.78 18.14
N LEU A 84 13.94 6.53 17.33
CA LEU A 84 14.84 5.98 16.33
C LEU A 84 16.22 5.78 16.96
N TYR A 85 16.67 4.55 17.04
CA TYR A 85 17.93 4.17 17.67
C TYR A 85 19.02 3.93 16.65
N GLY A 86 20.25 4.35 16.95
CA GLY A 86 21.41 3.95 16.16
C GLY A 86 21.74 2.48 16.39
N ALA A 87 22.02 1.75 15.29
CA ALA A 87 22.35 0.32 15.35
C ALA A 87 23.69 0.06 16.04
N GLU A 88 24.65 0.99 15.95
CA GLU A 88 25.94 0.86 16.62
C GLU A 88 25.83 1.20 18.10
N LEU A 89 26.38 0.32 18.94
CA LEU A 89 26.53 0.56 20.37
C LEU A 89 27.61 1.60 20.61
N LYS A 90 27.27 2.69 21.29
CA LYS A 90 28.21 3.77 21.66
C LYS A 90 28.53 3.76 23.18
N GLY A 91 29.74 4.22 23.50
CA GLY A 91 30.23 4.39 24.88
C GLY A 91 31.32 3.39 25.28
N LEU A 92 32.07 3.77 26.35
CA LEU A 92 33.22 2.98 26.85
C LEU A 92 32.86 1.52 27.24
N LEU A 93 31.57 1.26 27.54
CA LEU A 93 31.09 -0.07 27.92
C LEU A 93 30.08 -0.64 26.91
N LYS A 94 29.84 -0.02 25.76
CA LYS A 94 28.88 -0.43 24.71
C LYS A 94 27.51 -0.92 25.25
N LYS A 95 26.95 -0.20 26.24
CA LYS A 95 25.80 -0.68 27.02
C LYS A 95 24.43 -0.36 26.41
N SER A 96 24.32 0.63 25.52
CA SER A 96 23.03 1.04 24.96
C SER A 96 23.17 1.62 23.55
N ASN A 97 22.16 1.41 22.74
CA ASN A 97 22.01 2.08 21.46
C ASN A 97 21.66 3.56 21.69
N PRO A 98 22.32 4.51 21.00
CA PRO A 98 22.00 5.91 21.14
C PRO A 98 20.64 6.22 20.52
N VAL A 99 19.85 7.09 21.16
CA VAL A 99 18.68 7.71 20.53
C VAL A 99 19.19 8.72 19.49
N ILE A 100 18.83 8.52 18.24
CA ILE A 100 19.15 9.44 17.13
C ILE A 100 18.09 10.52 17.03
N ALA A 101 16.81 10.14 17.16
CA ALA A 101 15.67 11.05 17.14
C ALA A 101 14.48 10.46 17.89
N GLU A 102 13.68 11.33 18.52
CA GLU A 102 12.33 11.01 18.97
C GLU A 102 11.36 11.37 17.86
N LEU A 103 10.52 10.44 17.44
CA LEU A 103 9.56 10.62 16.36
C LEU A 103 8.19 11.01 16.93
N HIS A 104 7.46 11.87 16.22
CA HIS A 104 6.10 12.25 16.62
C HIS A 104 5.05 11.64 15.68
N VAL A 105 5.41 11.44 14.41
CA VAL A 105 4.54 10.85 13.38
C VAL A 105 5.39 10.19 12.30
N ALA A 106 4.88 9.09 11.76
CA ALA A 106 5.47 8.40 10.62
C ALA A 106 4.67 8.68 9.34
N LEU A 107 5.39 8.89 8.23
CA LEU A 107 4.85 8.94 6.88
C LEU A 107 5.45 7.77 6.09
N PRO A 108 4.79 6.61 6.02
CA PRO A 108 5.21 5.52 5.16
C PRO A 108 4.92 5.88 3.70
N ILE A 109 5.97 5.93 2.88
CA ILE A 109 5.91 6.14 1.43
C ILE A 109 6.62 4.97 0.78
N LEU A 110 6.12 3.77 1.06
CA LEU A 110 6.64 2.47 0.63
C LEU A 110 5.69 1.88 -0.40
N HIS A 111 6.10 1.83 -1.67
CA HIS A 111 5.27 1.29 -2.73
C HIS A 111 5.41 -0.22 -2.87
N GLY A 112 4.29 -0.89 -3.20
CA GLY A 112 4.24 -2.32 -3.47
C GLY A 112 4.41 -3.20 -2.22
N THR A 113 5.03 -4.36 -2.42
CA THR A 113 5.20 -5.38 -1.38
C THR A 113 5.97 -4.85 -0.17
N ASN A 114 5.56 -5.24 1.03
CA ASN A 114 6.04 -4.79 2.35
C ASN A 114 5.78 -3.31 2.67
N GLY A 115 5.06 -2.61 1.81
CA GLY A 115 4.62 -1.23 2.00
C GLY A 115 3.10 -1.14 1.93
N GLU A 116 2.50 -1.30 0.73
CA GLU A 116 1.06 -1.17 0.50
C GLU A 116 0.24 -2.39 0.95
N ASP A 117 0.88 -3.47 1.38
CA ASP A 117 0.23 -4.72 1.82
C ASP A 117 -0.07 -4.77 3.33
N GLY A 118 0.22 -3.71 4.07
CA GLY A 118 -0.06 -3.59 5.49
C GLY A 118 1.04 -4.15 6.42
N ILE A 119 2.12 -4.71 5.88
CA ILE A 119 3.19 -5.31 6.70
C ILE A 119 3.92 -4.22 7.50
N PHE A 120 4.28 -3.12 6.86
CA PHE A 120 4.98 -2.02 7.53
C PHE A 120 4.05 -1.26 8.47
N GLU A 121 2.81 -1.04 8.07
CA GLU A 121 1.76 -0.44 8.90
C GLU A 121 1.52 -1.25 10.16
N GLY A 122 1.55 -2.59 10.08
CA GLY A 122 1.44 -3.48 11.25
C GLY A 122 2.58 -3.29 12.27
N LEU A 123 3.79 -2.99 11.81
CA LEU A 123 4.88 -2.60 12.70
C LEU A 123 4.59 -1.26 13.40
N LEU A 124 4.12 -0.24 12.64
CA LEU A 124 3.79 1.07 13.21
C LEU A 124 2.62 0.98 14.20
N GLU A 125 1.61 0.15 13.92
CA GLU A 125 0.50 -0.14 14.84
C GLU A 125 0.98 -0.85 16.11
N THR A 126 1.88 -1.82 15.99
CA THR A 126 2.49 -2.52 17.14
C THR A 126 3.24 -1.56 18.05
N ILE A 127 4.00 -0.64 17.48
CA ILE A 127 4.70 0.43 18.21
C ILE A 127 3.72 1.46 18.77
N GLY A 128 2.58 1.67 18.09
CA GLY A 128 1.55 2.64 18.47
C GLY A 128 1.86 4.07 18.07
N ILE A 129 2.84 4.29 17.18
CA ILE A 129 3.17 5.63 16.69
C ILE A 129 2.06 6.16 15.76
N PRO A 130 1.68 7.46 15.83
CA PRO A 130 0.82 8.05 14.83
C PRO A 130 1.44 7.90 13.44
N PHE A 131 0.66 7.48 12.42
CA PHE A 131 1.16 7.40 11.06
C PHE A 131 0.09 7.78 10.03
N ALA A 132 0.51 8.34 8.90
CA ALA A 132 -0.36 8.69 7.80
C ALA A 132 -0.58 7.50 6.86
N GLY A 133 -1.74 7.49 6.19
CA GLY A 133 -2.09 6.43 5.24
C GLY A 133 -2.98 5.35 5.83
N CYS A 134 -3.28 4.36 5.03
CA CYS A 134 -4.11 3.21 5.37
C CYS A 134 -3.50 2.40 6.54
N ASN A 135 -4.35 1.69 7.28
CA ASN A 135 -3.90 0.77 8.33
C ASN A 135 -3.60 -0.62 7.75
N THR A 136 -3.12 -1.53 8.59
CA THR A 136 -2.81 -2.91 8.20
C THR A 136 -3.97 -3.59 7.46
N MET A 137 -5.20 -3.45 7.96
CA MET A 137 -6.38 -4.11 7.39
C MET A 137 -6.75 -3.53 6.02
N SER A 138 -6.86 -2.20 5.92
CA SER A 138 -7.22 -1.54 4.66
C SER A 138 -6.13 -1.71 3.59
N SER A 139 -4.86 -1.66 3.97
CA SER A 139 -3.73 -1.91 3.07
C SER A 139 -3.74 -3.35 2.55
N ALA A 140 -3.86 -4.34 3.42
CA ALA A 140 -3.89 -5.76 3.01
C ALA A 140 -5.09 -6.08 2.11
N ASN A 141 -6.29 -5.57 2.44
CA ASN A 141 -7.48 -5.75 1.62
C ASN A 141 -7.40 -5.00 0.28
N GLY A 142 -6.84 -3.80 0.27
CA GLY A 142 -6.66 -3.00 -0.95
C GLY A 142 -5.64 -3.61 -1.92
N MET A 143 -4.55 -4.15 -1.38
CA MET A 143 -3.47 -4.74 -2.18
C MET A 143 -3.89 -6.06 -2.85
N ASP A 144 -4.70 -6.89 -2.17
CA ASP A 144 -5.19 -8.15 -2.73
C ASP A 144 -6.45 -7.93 -3.57
N LYS A 145 -6.30 -8.00 -4.91
CA LYS A 145 -7.38 -7.76 -5.87
C LYS A 145 -8.60 -8.65 -5.65
N ILE A 146 -8.40 -9.89 -5.14
CA ILE A 146 -9.49 -10.82 -4.88
C ILE A 146 -10.29 -10.37 -3.66
N ASN A 147 -9.61 -10.09 -2.53
CA ASN A 147 -10.26 -9.63 -1.30
C ASN A 147 -10.96 -8.29 -1.53
N MET A 148 -10.28 -7.33 -2.17
CA MET A 148 -10.86 -6.05 -2.53
C MET A 148 -12.15 -6.24 -3.34
N LYS A 149 -12.11 -6.99 -4.45
CA LYS A 149 -13.29 -7.21 -5.30
C LYS A 149 -14.41 -7.97 -4.59
N MET A 150 -14.09 -8.91 -3.70
CA MET A 150 -15.10 -9.58 -2.85
C MET A 150 -15.82 -8.59 -1.95
N ILE A 151 -15.08 -7.71 -1.27
CA ILE A 151 -15.62 -6.67 -0.40
C ILE A 151 -16.49 -5.70 -1.22
N LEU A 152 -15.96 -5.17 -2.32
CA LEU A 152 -16.68 -4.22 -3.16
C LEU A 152 -17.97 -4.81 -3.72
N ARG A 153 -17.95 -6.06 -4.19
CA ARG A 153 -19.13 -6.76 -4.71
C ARG A 153 -20.18 -6.97 -3.61
N SER A 154 -19.78 -7.26 -2.37
CA SER A 154 -20.72 -7.41 -1.25
C SER A 154 -21.44 -6.11 -0.88
N GLU A 155 -20.80 -4.97 -1.13
CA GLU A 155 -21.34 -3.62 -0.91
C GLU A 155 -22.03 -3.04 -2.16
N GLY A 156 -22.17 -3.83 -3.24
CA GLY A 156 -22.83 -3.40 -4.47
C GLY A 156 -21.99 -2.46 -5.35
N ILE A 157 -20.69 -2.31 -5.08
CA ILE A 157 -19.79 -1.51 -5.91
C ILE A 157 -19.38 -2.36 -7.13
N PRO A 158 -19.59 -1.85 -8.36
CA PRO A 158 -19.32 -2.61 -9.58
C PRO A 158 -17.84 -2.96 -9.74
N VAL A 159 -17.57 -4.22 -9.99
CA VAL A 159 -16.28 -4.76 -10.41
C VAL A 159 -16.52 -5.72 -11.58
N VAL A 160 -15.58 -5.85 -12.50
CA VAL A 160 -15.72 -6.82 -13.61
C VAL A 160 -15.85 -8.25 -13.07
N ASP A 161 -16.48 -9.13 -13.83
CA ASP A 161 -16.55 -10.54 -13.49
C ASP A 161 -15.18 -11.19 -13.48
N TYR A 162 -14.98 -12.13 -12.58
CA TYR A 162 -13.69 -12.78 -12.39
C TYR A 162 -13.82 -14.19 -11.82
N VAL A 163 -12.84 -15.01 -12.15
CA VAL A 163 -12.54 -16.32 -11.55
C VAL A 163 -11.21 -16.21 -10.84
N TRP A 164 -11.09 -16.83 -9.66
CA TRP A 164 -9.82 -16.87 -8.95
C TRP A 164 -9.52 -18.27 -8.41
N PHE A 165 -8.24 -18.57 -8.23
CA PHE A 165 -7.73 -19.84 -7.72
C PHE A 165 -6.32 -19.65 -7.15
N THR A 166 -5.83 -20.70 -6.48
CA THR A 166 -4.45 -20.74 -5.99
C THR A 166 -3.54 -21.47 -6.99
N ASP A 167 -2.22 -21.21 -6.90
CA ASP A 167 -1.18 -21.94 -7.61
C ASP A 167 -1.33 -23.47 -7.45
N LYS A 168 -1.63 -23.94 -6.24
CA LYS A 168 -1.85 -25.36 -5.94
C LYS A 168 -3.08 -25.93 -6.65
N GLN A 169 -4.16 -25.16 -6.70
CA GLN A 169 -5.35 -25.56 -7.45
C GLN A 169 -5.05 -25.61 -8.95
N TRP A 170 -4.29 -24.66 -9.49
CA TRP A 170 -3.86 -24.69 -10.89
C TRP A 170 -3.08 -25.94 -11.25
N ILE A 171 -2.14 -26.37 -10.38
CA ILE A 171 -1.36 -27.58 -10.57
C ILE A 171 -2.23 -28.85 -10.52
N SER A 172 -3.20 -28.91 -9.59
CA SER A 172 -3.97 -30.11 -9.33
C SER A 172 -5.25 -30.27 -10.15
N ASP A 173 -5.84 -29.16 -10.65
CA ASP A 173 -7.19 -29.12 -11.25
C ASP A 173 -7.30 -28.18 -12.45
N ARG A 174 -6.24 -28.13 -13.26
CA ARG A 174 -6.06 -27.20 -14.39
C ARG A 174 -7.24 -27.20 -15.36
N ASP A 175 -7.70 -28.39 -15.79
CA ASP A 175 -8.76 -28.49 -16.79
C ASP A 175 -10.10 -27.92 -16.30
N ASN A 176 -10.48 -28.18 -15.06
CA ASN A 176 -11.69 -27.63 -14.48
C ASN A 176 -11.61 -26.11 -14.31
N ILE A 177 -10.44 -25.58 -13.94
CA ILE A 177 -10.22 -24.13 -13.85
C ILE A 177 -10.36 -23.47 -15.23
N ILE A 178 -9.76 -24.06 -16.28
CA ILE A 178 -9.89 -23.55 -17.64
C ILE A 178 -11.36 -23.58 -18.07
N THR A 179 -12.04 -24.70 -17.88
CA THR A 179 -13.47 -24.84 -18.22
C THR A 179 -14.30 -23.77 -17.50
N LYS A 180 -14.06 -23.56 -16.21
CA LYS A 180 -14.74 -22.52 -15.43
C LYS A 180 -14.51 -21.12 -16.00
N VAL A 181 -13.27 -20.78 -16.36
CA VAL A 181 -12.96 -19.48 -17.00
C VAL A 181 -13.70 -19.33 -18.32
N GLU A 182 -13.70 -20.38 -19.15
CA GLU A 182 -14.38 -20.39 -20.47
C GLU A 182 -15.90 -20.25 -20.34
N GLU A 183 -16.52 -20.92 -19.36
CA GLU A 183 -17.98 -20.89 -19.14
C GLU A 183 -18.45 -19.59 -18.48
N GLU A 184 -17.71 -19.06 -17.49
CA GLU A 184 -18.14 -17.89 -16.71
C GLU A 184 -17.72 -16.56 -17.36
N LEU A 185 -16.56 -16.50 -18.04
CA LEU A 185 -16.01 -15.26 -18.57
C LEU A 185 -15.96 -15.20 -20.10
N GLY A 186 -15.68 -16.33 -20.75
CA GLY A 186 -15.34 -16.37 -22.19
C GLY A 186 -13.99 -15.68 -22.48
N TYR A 187 -13.70 -15.47 -23.77
CA TYR A 187 -12.50 -14.75 -24.22
C TYR A 187 -12.88 -13.43 -24.90
N PRO A 188 -12.02 -12.39 -24.82
CA PRO A 188 -10.72 -12.34 -24.14
C PRO A 188 -10.83 -12.13 -22.62
N VAL A 189 -9.78 -12.54 -21.88
CA VAL A 189 -9.66 -12.34 -20.43
C VAL A 189 -8.30 -11.73 -20.06
N ILE A 190 -8.22 -11.14 -18.87
CA ILE A 190 -6.98 -10.61 -18.28
C ILE A 190 -6.57 -11.48 -17.09
N VAL A 191 -5.39 -12.06 -17.14
CA VAL A 191 -4.78 -12.84 -16.05
C VAL A 191 -3.89 -11.92 -15.23
N LYS A 192 -4.02 -11.96 -13.88
CA LYS A 192 -3.24 -11.11 -12.96
C LYS A 192 -2.81 -11.90 -11.72
N PRO A 193 -1.58 -11.70 -11.20
CA PRO A 193 -1.26 -11.99 -9.81
C PRO A 193 -2.18 -11.17 -8.88
N ALA A 194 -2.70 -11.77 -7.80
CA ALA A 194 -3.71 -11.10 -6.97
C ALA A 194 -3.17 -9.91 -6.17
N ASN A 195 -1.92 -10.00 -5.69
CA ASN A 195 -1.33 -9.05 -4.72
C ASN A 195 -0.03 -8.41 -5.21
N LEU A 196 0.02 -8.06 -6.49
CA LEU A 196 1.18 -7.40 -7.08
C LEU A 196 0.75 -6.16 -7.87
N GLY A 197 1.56 -5.09 -7.77
CA GLY A 197 1.38 -3.83 -8.48
C GLY A 197 2.16 -3.74 -9.79
N SER A 198 2.17 -2.55 -10.39
CA SER A 198 3.01 -2.16 -11.54
C SER A 198 2.89 -3.06 -12.78
N SER A 199 1.74 -3.69 -12.98
CA SER A 199 1.46 -4.57 -14.12
C SER A 199 2.40 -5.78 -14.27
N VAL A 200 3.18 -6.14 -13.24
CA VAL A 200 4.07 -7.30 -13.28
C VAL A 200 3.24 -8.59 -13.29
N GLY A 201 3.52 -9.47 -14.27
CA GLY A 201 2.83 -10.75 -14.41
C GLY A 201 1.41 -10.66 -14.98
N ILE A 202 0.94 -9.48 -15.41
CA ILE A 202 -0.37 -9.31 -16.06
C ILE A 202 -0.27 -9.71 -17.54
N GLY A 203 -1.32 -10.37 -18.05
CA GLY A 203 -1.39 -10.74 -19.45
C GLY A 203 -2.81 -10.92 -19.98
N LYS A 204 -3.06 -10.49 -21.24
CA LYS A 204 -4.30 -10.75 -21.97
C LYS A 204 -4.23 -12.13 -22.61
N ALA A 205 -5.31 -12.90 -22.49
CA ALA A 205 -5.48 -14.19 -23.14
C ALA A 205 -6.72 -14.16 -24.04
N SER A 206 -6.55 -14.57 -25.28
CA SER A 206 -7.62 -14.57 -26.30
C SER A 206 -8.12 -15.97 -26.66
N ASP A 207 -7.49 -16.99 -26.10
CA ASP A 207 -7.82 -18.41 -26.31
C ASP A 207 -7.24 -19.26 -25.16
N ARG A 208 -7.56 -20.57 -25.17
CA ARG A 208 -7.10 -21.54 -24.17
C ARG A 208 -5.58 -21.63 -24.07
N ALA A 209 -4.86 -21.58 -25.18
CA ALA A 209 -3.40 -21.73 -25.18
C ALA A 209 -2.72 -20.52 -24.52
N SER A 210 -3.13 -19.32 -24.89
CA SER A 210 -2.65 -18.09 -24.28
C SER A 210 -3.10 -17.96 -22.81
N LEU A 211 -4.29 -18.44 -22.43
CA LEU A 211 -4.73 -18.49 -21.03
C LEU A 211 -3.76 -19.31 -20.18
N ILE A 212 -3.41 -20.52 -20.62
CA ILE A 212 -2.46 -21.39 -19.93
C ILE A 212 -1.10 -20.69 -19.78
N GLU A 213 -0.56 -20.12 -20.85
CA GLU A 213 0.72 -19.40 -20.83
C GLU A 213 0.70 -18.25 -19.81
N LYS A 214 -0.37 -17.46 -19.80
CA LYS A 214 -0.46 -16.28 -18.91
C LYS A 214 -0.62 -16.70 -17.46
N ILE A 215 -1.35 -17.78 -17.16
CA ILE A 215 -1.47 -18.30 -15.78
C ILE A 215 -0.12 -18.89 -15.32
N ASP A 216 0.56 -19.71 -16.14
CA ASP A 216 1.89 -20.27 -15.84
C ASP A 216 2.95 -19.17 -15.65
N ASN A 217 2.73 -17.97 -16.19
CA ASN A 217 3.56 -16.80 -15.89
C ASN A 217 3.17 -16.12 -14.58
N ALA A 218 1.87 -15.92 -14.33
CA ALA A 218 1.37 -15.20 -13.14
C ALA A 218 1.67 -15.95 -11.83
N GLU A 219 1.63 -17.31 -11.83
CA GLU A 219 1.93 -18.14 -10.66
C GLU A 219 3.36 -17.97 -10.12
N LYS A 220 4.30 -17.49 -10.95
CA LYS A 220 5.68 -17.20 -10.52
C LYS A 220 5.75 -16.02 -9.55
N PHE A 221 4.72 -15.19 -9.52
CA PHE A 221 4.70 -13.94 -8.76
C PHE A 221 3.74 -13.95 -7.58
N SER A 222 2.72 -14.81 -7.59
CA SER A 222 1.71 -14.87 -6.54
C SER A 222 1.14 -16.27 -6.37
N GLN A 223 0.85 -16.64 -5.13
CA GLN A 223 0.12 -17.88 -4.80
C GLN A 223 -1.37 -17.82 -5.18
N ARG A 224 -1.90 -16.63 -5.43
CA ARG A 224 -3.30 -16.39 -5.79
C ARG A 224 -3.36 -15.69 -7.15
N ILE A 225 -4.11 -16.26 -8.06
CA ILE A 225 -4.28 -15.76 -9.42
C ILE A 225 -5.74 -15.35 -9.62
N ILE A 226 -5.97 -14.23 -10.26
CA ILE A 226 -7.28 -13.77 -10.68
C ILE A 226 -7.31 -13.67 -12.21
N VAL A 227 -8.39 -14.17 -12.81
CA VAL A 227 -8.70 -14.04 -14.23
C VAL A 227 -9.96 -13.20 -14.33
N GLU A 228 -9.89 -12.09 -15.05
CA GLU A 228 -10.97 -11.10 -15.16
C GLU A 228 -11.49 -11.01 -16.59
N HIS A 229 -12.78 -10.71 -16.74
CA HIS A 229 -13.34 -10.33 -18.03
C HIS A 229 -12.57 -9.13 -18.60
N CYS A 230 -12.23 -9.19 -19.89
CA CYS A 230 -11.50 -8.12 -20.59
C CYS A 230 -12.46 -7.13 -21.23
N ILE A 231 -12.48 -5.90 -20.77
CA ILE A 231 -13.18 -4.80 -21.45
C ILE A 231 -12.42 -4.46 -22.73
N GLU A 232 -13.05 -4.63 -23.90
CA GLU A 232 -12.40 -4.40 -25.18
C GLU A 232 -12.35 -2.91 -25.58
N GLN A 233 -13.38 -2.15 -25.24
CA GLN A 233 -13.43 -0.70 -25.47
C GLN A 233 -13.18 0.03 -24.13
N LEU A 234 -11.96 -0.15 -23.60
CA LEU A 234 -11.57 0.30 -22.29
C LEU A 234 -11.09 1.76 -22.30
N LYS A 235 -11.74 2.60 -21.48
CA LYS A 235 -11.20 3.88 -21.02
C LYS A 235 -10.82 3.77 -19.54
N GLU A 236 -9.56 4.03 -19.19
CA GLU A 236 -9.10 4.07 -17.80
C GLU A 236 -9.22 5.46 -17.22
N ILE A 237 -9.70 5.53 -15.99
CA ILE A 237 -9.83 6.79 -15.24
C ILE A 237 -9.27 6.58 -13.84
N ASN A 238 -8.40 7.48 -13.40
CA ASN A 238 -7.89 7.49 -12.04
C ASN A 238 -8.53 8.63 -11.24
N CYS A 239 -8.87 8.35 -9.98
CA CYS A 239 -9.37 9.37 -9.07
C CYS A 239 -8.79 9.15 -7.68
N SER A 240 -8.28 10.20 -7.05
CA SER A 240 -7.71 10.12 -5.70
C SER A 240 -8.76 10.47 -4.64
N VAL A 241 -8.64 9.85 -3.47
CA VAL A 241 -9.48 10.15 -2.30
C VAL A 241 -8.57 10.53 -1.13
N LEU A 242 -8.96 11.57 -0.38
CA LEU A 242 -8.23 12.10 0.78
C LEU A 242 -9.17 12.25 1.98
N GLY A 243 -8.82 11.67 3.11
CA GLY A 243 -9.60 11.75 4.34
C GLY A 243 -9.52 10.49 5.18
N ASP A 244 -10.64 10.12 5.76
CA ASP A 244 -10.88 8.85 6.46
C ASP A 244 -12.25 8.27 6.04
N ALA A 245 -12.64 7.14 6.60
CA ALA A 245 -13.90 6.49 6.22
C ALA A 245 -15.15 7.33 6.53
N ASP A 246 -15.08 8.25 7.50
CA ASP A 246 -16.21 9.08 7.93
C ASP A 246 -16.26 10.44 7.22
N ASP A 247 -15.09 10.98 6.85
CA ASP A 247 -14.94 12.31 6.23
C ASP A 247 -13.84 12.30 5.18
N HIS A 248 -14.24 12.26 3.91
CA HIS A 248 -13.32 12.22 2.78
C HIS A 248 -13.83 13.04 1.59
N GLN A 249 -12.93 13.36 0.69
CA GLN A 249 -13.20 14.04 -0.56
C GLN A 249 -12.49 13.37 -1.71
N SER A 250 -13.08 13.39 -2.90
CA SER A 250 -12.47 12.90 -4.14
C SER A 250 -11.83 14.05 -4.92
N SER A 251 -10.73 13.77 -5.60
CA SER A 251 -10.06 14.71 -6.52
C SER A 251 -10.80 14.86 -7.84
N VAL A 252 -10.28 15.71 -8.72
CA VAL A 252 -10.59 15.63 -10.16
C VAL A 252 -10.14 14.26 -10.71
N CYS A 253 -10.78 13.84 -11.80
CA CYS A 253 -10.41 12.60 -12.50
C CYS A 253 -9.25 12.83 -13.47
N GLU A 254 -8.40 11.82 -13.63
CA GLU A 254 -7.32 11.74 -14.62
C GLU A 254 -7.63 10.65 -15.64
N GLU A 255 -7.37 10.91 -16.91
CA GLU A 255 -7.34 9.91 -17.97
C GLU A 255 -5.88 9.66 -18.37
N PRO A 256 -5.28 8.49 -18.01
CA PRO A 256 -3.95 8.12 -18.51
C PRO A 256 -4.05 7.78 -20.00
N ILE A 257 -3.23 8.44 -20.84
CA ILE A 257 -3.20 8.17 -22.28
C ILE A 257 -2.23 7.03 -22.53
N LYS A 258 -2.78 5.91 -23.04
CA LYS A 258 -1.99 4.71 -23.35
C LYS A 258 -1.39 4.76 -24.75
N THR A 259 -0.18 4.26 -24.90
CA THR A 259 0.46 4.00 -26.20
C THR A 259 0.34 2.52 -26.63
N GLY A 260 -0.35 1.66 -25.85
CA GLY A 260 -0.53 0.23 -26.11
C GLY A 260 -1.64 -0.40 -25.25
N ASP A 261 -1.97 -1.68 -25.49
CA ASP A 261 -3.08 -2.42 -24.85
C ASP A 261 -2.92 -2.59 -23.31
N ILE A 262 -1.69 -2.72 -22.83
CA ILE A 262 -1.37 -2.80 -21.39
C ILE A 262 -0.08 -2.01 -21.17
N LEU A 263 -0.09 -1.00 -20.27
CA LEU A 263 1.11 -0.32 -19.86
C LEU A 263 2.00 -1.29 -19.05
N SER A 264 3.13 -1.70 -19.65
CA SER A 264 4.12 -2.52 -18.97
C SER A 264 4.85 -1.73 -17.87
N TYR A 265 5.55 -2.44 -16.98
CA TYR A 265 6.46 -1.81 -16.00
C TYR A 265 7.49 -0.89 -16.69
N GLU A 266 7.99 -1.33 -17.86
CA GLU A 266 8.96 -0.58 -18.66
C GLU A 266 8.32 0.70 -19.22
N ASP A 267 7.08 0.64 -19.71
CA ASP A 267 6.35 1.81 -20.21
C ASP A 267 6.05 2.83 -19.10
N LYS A 268 5.72 2.33 -17.89
CA LYS A 268 5.40 3.18 -16.74
C LYS A 268 6.63 3.92 -16.20
N TYR A 269 7.81 3.28 -16.22
CA TYR A 269 8.98 3.77 -15.48
C TYR A 269 10.26 3.95 -16.30
N MET A 270 10.37 3.32 -17.47
CA MET A 270 11.58 3.37 -18.32
C MET A 270 11.35 4.06 -19.67
N GLY A 271 10.11 4.23 -20.11
CA GLY A 271 9.73 4.86 -21.36
C GLY A 271 9.70 6.37 -21.27
N GLY A 272 10.80 7.05 -21.55
CA GLY A 272 10.74 8.44 -21.91
C GLY A 272 11.69 9.39 -21.18
N SER A 273 12.52 10.06 -21.97
CA SER A 273 13.17 11.37 -21.75
C SER A 273 13.90 11.60 -20.41
N LYS A 274 15.19 11.83 -20.53
CA LYS A 274 16.19 12.17 -19.52
C LYS A 274 15.89 13.48 -18.76
N THR A 275 14.80 13.57 -18.04
CA THR A 275 14.55 14.69 -17.13
C THR A 275 14.26 14.18 -15.72
N THR A 276 14.87 14.85 -14.76
CA THR A 276 14.79 14.66 -13.30
C THR A 276 13.39 14.89 -12.69
N ALA A 277 12.36 15.04 -13.50
CA ALA A 277 10.96 15.17 -13.10
C ALA A 277 10.32 13.78 -13.18
N GLY A 278 10.29 13.05 -12.06
CA GLY A 278 9.67 11.75 -11.97
C GLY A 278 8.20 11.75 -12.44
N MET A 279 7.74 10.61 -12.95
CA MET A 279 6.35 10.27 -13.35
C MET A 279 5.57 11.26 -14.25
N GLN A 280 6.17 12.33 -14.78
CA GLN A 280 5.49 13.30 -15.66
C GLN A 280 5.51 12.94 -17.14
N ALA A 281 6.04 11.79 -17.53
CA ALA A 281 6.30 11.46 -18.95
C ALA A 281 5.28 10.52 -19.61
N SER A 282 4.21 10.08 -18.93
CA SER A 282 3.04 9.55 -19.63
C SER A 282 2.09 10.69 -19.96
N ASP A 283 1.69 10.80 -21.21
CA ASP A 283 0.62 11.73 -21.59
C ASP A 283 -0.62 11.42 -20.77
N LYS A 284 -1.16 12.42 -20.09
CA LYS A 284 -2.36 12.30 -19.24
C LYS A 284 -3.21 13.54 -19.38
N ARG A 285 -4.51 13.37 -19.31
CA ARG A 285 -5.46 14.47 -19.29
C ARG A 285 -6.00 14.68 -17.90
N ILE A 286 -5.83 15.88 -17.37
CA ILE A 286 -6.35 16.33 -16.08
C ILE A 286 -7.00 17.70 -16.27
N PRO A 287 -8.32 17.85 -16.08
CA PRO A 287 -9.30 16.78 -15.83
C PRO A 287 -9.45 15.81 -17.01
N ALA A 288 -9.93 14.57 -16.72
CA ALA A 288 -10.24 13.56 -17.71
C ALA A 288 -11.32 14.06 -18.70
N GLU A 289 -11.24 13.60 -19.94
CA GLU A 289 -12.23 13.92 -20.98
C GLU A 289 -13.43 12.95 -20.93
N ILE A 290 -14.27 13.16 -19.92
CA ILE A 290 -15.51 12.41 -19.65
C ILE A 290 -16.64 13.39 -19.30
N SER A 291 -17.90 12.91 -19.35
CA SER A 291 -19.04 13.76 -19.00
C SER A 291 -19.09 14.10 -17.51
N ASP A 292 -19.76 15.21 -17.15
CA ASP A 292 -19.97 15.61 -15.75
C ASP A 292 -20.70 14.52 -14.95
N GLU A 293 -21.62 13.79 -15.58
CA GLU A 293 -22.32 12.67 -14.96
C GLU A 293 -21.37 11.51 -14.66
N GLN A 294 -20.50 11.13 -15.60
CA GLN A 294 -19.50 10.10 -15.38
C GLN A 294 -18.52 10.54 -14.29
N THR A 295 -18.07 11.79 -14.32
CA THR A 295 -17.19 12.35 -13.28
C THR A 295 -17.80 12.21 -11.89
N ARG A 296 -19.05 12.65 -11.71
CA ARG A 296 -19.75 12.55 -10.43
C ARG A 296 -19.93 11.10 -9.97
N ARG A 297 -20.36 10.20 -10.87
CA ARG A 297 -20.52 8.77 -10.56
C ARG A 297 -19.20 8.13 -10.14
N ILE A 298 -18.10 8.46 -10.83
CA ILE A 298 -16.75 7.97 -10.46
C ILE A 298 -16.35 8.51 -9.10
N GLN A 299 -16.48 9.80 -8.85
CA GLN A 299 -16.13 10.41 -7.56
C GLN A 299 -16.92 9.80 -6.39
N GLU A 300 -18.22 9.56 -6.57
CA GLU A 300 -19.04 8.86 -5.57
C GLU A 300 -18.57 7.41 -5.35
N MET A 301 -18.33 6.67 -6.43
CA MET A 301 -17.91 5.26 -6.37
C MET A 301 -16.52 5.09 -5.75
N VAL A 302 -15.55 5.95 -6.05
CA VAL A 302 -14.23 5.89 -5.45
C VAL A 302 -14.23 6.31 -3.99
N GLY A 303 -15.08 7.29 -3.61
CA GLY A 303 -15.32 7.65 -2.22
C GLY A 303 -15.92 6.49 -1.43
N GLU A 304 -16.91 5.80 -2.00
CA GLU A 304 -17.53 4.63 -1.38
C GLU A 304 -16.54 3.45 -1.28
N THR A 305 -15.72 3.22 -2.32
CA THR A 305 -14.62 2.24 -2.28
C THR A 305 -13.66 2.51 -1.12
N PHE A 306 -13.26 3.77 -0.95
CA PHE A 306 -12.37 4.20 0.14
C PHE A 306 -13.03 3.95 1.51
N ARG A 307 -14.32 4.26 1.65
CA ARG A 307 -15.10 4.08 2.89
C ARG A 307 -15.22 2.61 3.28
N VAL A 308 -15.66 1.74 2.36
CA VAL A 308 -15.92 0.32 2.68
C VAL A 308 -14.65 -0.47 2.94
N LEU A 309 -13.53 -0.07 2.34
CA LEU A 309 -12.22 -0.63 2.65
C LEU A 309 -11.60 -0.04 3.92
N SER A 310 -12.30 0.90 4.60
CA SER A 310 -11.82 1.60 5.79
C SER A 310 -10.46 2.28 5.57
N CYS A 311 -10.29 2.88 4.40
CA CYS A 311 -9.07 3.58 4.04
C CYS A 311 -8.91 4.88 4.83
N HIS A 312 -7.67 5.38 4.86
CA HIS A 312 -7.29 6.56 5.61
C HIS A 312 -6.09 7.25 4.94
N GLY A 313 -6.02 8.57 5.02
CA GLY A 313 -4.97 9.36 4.39
C GLY A 313 -5.30 9.63 2.93
N VAL A 314 -4.40 9.33 2.01
CA VAL A 314 -4.58 9.47 0.56
C VAL A 314 -4.49 8.12 -0.13
N SER A 315 -5.44 7.84 -1.01
CA SER A 315 -5.42 6.67 -1.90
C SER A 315 -5.78 7.10 -3.33
N ARG A 316 -5.50 6.26 -4.33
CA ARG A 316 -5.98 6.43 -5.69
C ARG A 316 -6.73 5.18 -6.11
N VAL A 317 -7.93 5.37 -6.59
CA VAL A 317 -8.74 4.29 -7.16
C VAL A 317 -8.66 4.39 -8.68
N ASP A 318 -8.29 3.29 -9.30
CA ASP A 318 -8.21 3.13 -10.74
C ASP A 318 -9.51 2.48 -11.23
N VAL A 319 -10.19 3.14 -12.16
CA VAL A 319 -11.54 2.85 -12.62
C VAL A 319 -11.51 2.53 -14.10
N MET A 320 -12.37 1.63 -14.53
CA MET A 320 -12.55 1.24 -15.92
C MET A 320 -13.94 1.65 -16.41
N ILE A 321 -13.99 2.30 -17.56
CA ILE A 321 -15.24 2.55 -18.30
C ILE A 321 -15.24 1.62 -19.52
N ASP A 322 -16.31 0.85 -19.69
CA ASP A 322 -16.59 0.18 -20.97
C ASP A 322 -17.31 1.18 -21.88
N GLU A 323 -16.60 1.69 -22.91
CA GLU A 323 -17.19 2.67 -23.83
C GLU A 323 -18.31 2.07 -24.72
N LYS A 324 -18.49 0.75 -24.71
CA LYS A 324 -19.56 0.07 -25.43
C LYS A 324 -20.95 0.37 -24.85
N ASP A 325 -21.06 0.42 -23.52
CA ASP A 325 -22.33 0.60 -22.80
C ASP A 325 -22.27 1.64 -21.69
N ASN A 326 -21.13 2.31 -21.50
CA ASN A 326 -20.83 3.26 -20.45
C ASN A 326 -20.90 2.69 -19.02
N SER A 327 -20.72 1.38 -18.86
CA SER A 327 -20.58 0.74 -17.56
C SER A 327 -19.26 1.14 -16.90
N ILE A 328 -19.30 1.35 -15.59
CA ILE A 328 -18.16 1.83 -14.80
C ILE A 328 -17.83 0.78 -13.73
N TYR A 329 -16.56 0.40 -13.62
CA TYR A 329 -16.07 -0.63 -12.70
C TYR A 329 -14.84 -0.16 -11.94
N VAL A 330 -14.74 -0.51 -10.65
CA VAL A 330 -13.48 -0.38 -9.92
C VAL A 330 -12.52 -1.47 -10.38
N ASN A 331 -11.31 -1.08 -10.76
CA ASN A 331 -10.23 -2.00 -11.10
C ASN A 331 -9.39 -2.36 -9.88
N GLU A 332 -8.76 -1.34 -9.28
CA GLU A 332 -7.90 -1.50 -8.09
C GLU A 332 -7.83 -0.22 -7.27
N ILE A 333 -7.34 -0.33 -6.04
CA ILE A 333 -7.01 0.80 -5.18
C ILE A 333 -5.53 0.76 -4.84
N ASN A 334 -4.86 1.92 -4.92
CA ASN A 334 -3.48 2.13 -4.50
C ASN A 334 -3.52 2.88 -3.17
N THR A 335 -3.18 2.22 -2.07
CA THR A 335 -3.24 2.76 -0.71
C THR A 335 -2.10 3.71 -0.38
N ILE A 336 -1.00 3.67 -1.15
CA ILE A 336 0.08 4.65 -1.17
C ILE A 336 0.38 4.97 -2.65
N PRO A 337 -0.43 5.83 -3.29
CA PRO A 337 -0.27 6.08 -4.72
C PRO A 337 1.05 6.76 -5.05
N GLY A 338 1.59 6.49 -6.25
CA GLY A 338 2.82 7.10 -6.72
C GLY A 338 2.78 8.62 -6.57
N SER A 339 3.84 9.21 -6.01
CA SER A 339 3.95 10.63 -5.65
C SER A 339 2.76 11.14 -4.81
N LEU A 340 2.08 10.25 -4.07
CA LEU A 340 0.87 10.52 -3.30
C LEU A 340 -0.28 11.15 -4.12
N SER A 341 -0.27 10.95 -5.44
CA SER A 341 -1.21 11.58 -6.40
C SER A 341 -1.32 13.10 -6.25
N PHE A 342 -0.26 13.79 -5.79
CA PHE A 342 -0.30 15.21 -5.47
C PHE A 342 -0.79 16.07 -6.63
N TYR A 343 -0.48 15.70 -7.86
CA TYR A 343 -0.87 16.41 -9.08
C TYR A 343 -2.41 16.44 -9.29
N LEU A 344 -3.13 15.42 -8.84
CA LEU A 344 -4.60 15.41 -8.83
C LEU A 344 -5.15 16.38 -7.78
N TRP A 345 -4.47 16.48 -6.65
CA TRP A 345 -4.85 17.41 -5.59
C TRP A 345 -4.53 18.86 -5.94
N GLU A 346 -3.40 19.13 -6.62
CA GLU A 346 -3.12 20.46 -7.14
C GLU A 346 -4.16 20.91 -8.17
N ALA A 347 -4.56 20.02 -9.08
CA ALA A 347 -5.67 20.27 -10.02
C ALA A 347 -7.03 20.44 -9.32
N SER A 348 -7.17 19.91 -8.09
CA SER A 348 -8.35 20.07 -7.23
C SER A 348 -8.23 21.26 -6.26
N GLY A 349 -7.18 22.09 -6.37
CA GLY A 349 -6.97 23.30 -5.56
C GLY A 349 -6.30 23.07 -4.21
N ILE A 350 -5.72 21.89 -3.96
CA ILE A 350 -4.95 21.55 -2.75
C ILE A 350 -3.49 21.39 -3.13
N SER A 351 -2.64 22.32 -2.72
CA SER A 351 -1.20 22.23 -2.99
C SER A 351 -0.56 21.00 -2.32
N PHE A 352 0.58 20.54 -2.83
CA PHE A 352 1.26 19.38 -2.23
C PHE A 352 1.62 19.62 -0.75
N GLY A 353 2.05 20.82 -0.38
CA GLY A 353 2.29 21.16 1.03
C GLY A 353 1.04 21.06 1.90
N GLN A 354 -0.12 21.50 1.39
CA GLN A 354 -1.40 21.35 2.09
C GLN A 354 -1.83 19.88 2.19
N LEU A 355 -1.57 19.06 1.17
CA LEU A 355 -1.80 17.61 1.21
C LEU A 355 -0.96 16.98 2.34
N MET A 356 0.33 17.31 2.42
CA MET A 356 1.21 16.80 3.49
C MET A 356 0.74 17.22 4.89
N ASP A 357 0.32 18.48 5.07
CA ASP A 357 -0.27 18.97 6.32
C ASP A 357 -1.52 18.16 6.71
N LYS A 358 -2.42 17.91 5.76
CA LYS A 358 -3.63 17.10 5.98
C LYS A 358 -3.30 15.67 6.37
N LEU A 359 -2.33 15.03 5.73
CA LEU A 359 -1.90 13.68 6.06
C LEU A 359 -1.35 13.57 7.49
N VAL A 360 -0.53 14.52 7.92
CA VAL A 360 -0.04 14.59 9.30
C VAL A 360 -1.20 14.80 10.29
N GLN A 361 -2.14 15.69 9.97
CA GLN A 361 -3.32 15.93 10.83
C GLN A 361 -4.21 14.69 10.96
N LEU A 362 -4.46 13.98 9.87
CA LEU A 362 -5.20 12.72 9.86
C LEU A 362 -4.52 11.65 10.72
N ALA A 363 -3.20 11.52 10.64
CA ALA A 363 -2.44 10.59 11.48
C ALA A 363 -2.67 10.85 12.98
N PHE A 364 -2.60 12.11 13.42
CA PHE A 364 -2.88 12.48 14.80
C PHE A 364 -4.37 12.36 15.17
N LYS A 365 -5.30 12.62 14.24
CA LYS A 365 -6.74 12.38 14.45
C LYS A 365 -6.98 10.91 14.77
N ARG A 366 -6.52 10.00 13.90
CA ARG A 366 -6.64 8.55 14.09
C ARG A 366 -6.02 8.08 15.41
N LYS A 367 -4.83 8.56 15.75
CA LYS A 367 -4.19 8.19 17.03
C LYS A 367 -5.05 8.56 18.23
N ARG A 368 -5.62 9.78 18.26
CA ARG A 368 -6.52 10.21 19.35
C ARG A 368 -7.79 9.35 19.42
N GLU A 369 -8.31 8.88 18.29
CA GLU A 369 -9.48 8.01 18.25
C GLU A 369 -9.16 6.61 18.76
N ILE A 370 -8.00 6.06 18.37
CA ILE A 370 -7.50 4.76 18.85
C ILE A 370 -7.25 4.82 20.35
N ASP A 371 -6.63 5.88 20.88
CA ASP A 371 -6.31 6.02 22.31
C ASP A 371 -7.55 6.09 23.23
N ARG A 372 -8.75 6.32 22.65
CA ARG A 372 -10.03 6.25 23.37
C ARG A 372 -10.58 4.83 23.45
N LYS A 373 -9.97 3.86 22.79
CA LYS A 373 -10.42 2.46 22.79
C LYS A 373 -9.68 1.67 23.86
N THR A 374 -10.31 0.63 24.35
CA THR A 374 -9.73 -0.28 25.37
C THR A 374 -9.16 -1.50 24.70
N PHE A 375 -7.86 -1.69 24.73
CA PHE A 375 -7.16 -2.85 24.15
C PHE A 375 -6.64 -3.83 25.21
N THR A 376 -6.53 -3.39 26.49
CA THR A 376 -6.01 -4.21 27.58
C THR A 376 -6.85 -4.00 28.84
N TYR A 377 -6.84 -4.99 29.71
CA TYR A 377 -7.40 -4.91 31.05
C TYR A 377 -6.29 -5.18 32.06
N ASP A 378 -6.21 -4.39 33.13
CA ASP A 378 -5.24 -4.55 34.23
C ASP A 378 -5.56 -5.75 35.15
N HIS A 379 -6.15 -6.82 34.59
CA HIS A 379 -6.52 -8.01 35.35
C HIS A 379 -5.56 -9.14 35.03
N ASN A 380 -4.81 -9.56 36.04
CA ASN A 380 -4.02 -10.78 35.96
C ASN A 380 -4.90 -11.99 36.35
N ILE A 381 -5.46 -12.67 35.36
CA ILE A 381 -6.32 -13.84 35.54
C ILE A 381 -5.58 -14.94 36.36
N PHE A 382 -4.27 -15.05 36.22
CA PHE A 382 -3.45 -16.03 36.95
C PHE A 382 -3.30 -15.65 38.43
N ALA A 383 -3.36 -14.37 38.78
CA ALA A 383 -3.34 -13.91 40.17
C ALA A 383 -4.70 -14.07 40.87
N MET A 384 -5.82 -14.14 40.13
CA MET A 384 -7.17 -14.32 40.67
C MET A 384 -7.46 -15.75 41.11
N GLY A 385 -6.65 -16.74 40.71
CA GLY A 385 -6.81 -18.17 41.05
C GLY A 385 -6.34 -18.58 42.45
N GLY A 386 -5.85 -17.65 43.30
CA GLY A 386 -5.21 -17.95 44.60
C GLY A 386 -6.06 -17.88 45.84
N SER A 387 -7.34 -17.41 45.81
CA SER A 387 -8.19 -17.33 47.01
C SER A 387 -9.64 -17.59 46.76
N GLY A 388 -9.96 -18.85 46.47
CA GLY A 388 -11.36 -19.28 46.37
C GLY A 388 -11.47 -20.79 46.24
N LYS A 389 -11.89 -21.48 47.31
CA LYS A 389 -12.41 -22.83 47.26
C LYS A 389 -13.69 -22.84 46.40
N GLY A 390 -13.54 -22.83 45.09
CA GLY A 390 -14.64 -22.93 44.14
C GLY A 390 -14.09 -23.43 42.81
N GLY A 391 -13.89 -24.75 42.72
CA GLY A 391 -13.30 -25.37 41.53
C GLY A 391 -14.17 -25.20 40.30
N VAL A 392 -13.59 -24.59 39.25
CA VAL A 392 -14.07 -24.79 37.89
C VAL A 392 -13.75 -26.24 37.52
N LYS A 393 -14.74 -27.13 37.61
CA LYS A 393 -14.66 -28.49 37.07
C LYS A 393 -14.60 -28.39 35.54
N GLY A 394 -13.46 -28.82 34.96
CA GLY A 394 -13.45 -29.24 33.58
C GLY A 394 -12.42 -28.65 32.66
N VAL A 395 -11.13 -28.86 32.91
CA VAL A 395 -10.17 -29.12 31.82
C VAL A 395 -9.28 -30.25 32.32
N LYS A 396 -9.56 -31.47 31.90
CA LYS A 396 -8.65 -32.61 32.10
C LYS A 396 -7.39 -32.34 31.27
N GLY A 397 -6.29 -32.13 31.96
CA GLY A 397 -4.97 -31.87 31.36
C GLY A 397 -4.54 -32.99 30.43
N VAL A 398 -4.12 -32.58 29.28
CA VAL A 398 -3.29 -33.40 28.38
C VAL A 398 -1.90 -33.48 29.01
N LYS A 399 -1.55 -34.63 29.57
CA LYS A 399 -0.18 -34.95 29.93
C LYS A 399 0.59 -35.24 28.65
N GLY A 400 1.28 -34.24 28.12
CA GLY A 400 2.24 -34.40 27.05
C GLY A 400 3.56 -33.81 27.49
N GLY A 401 4.48 -34.66 27.97
CA GLY A 401 5.82 -34.23 28.33
C GLY A 401 6.61 -33.79 27.09
N ILE A 402 7.03 -32.55 27.06
CA ILE A 402 8.05 -32.06 26.13
C ILE A 402 9.40 -32.47 26.71
N LYS A 403 10.01 -33.52 26.15
CA LYS A 403 11.43 -33.83 26.36
C LYS A 403 12.25 -32.82 25.55
N ASN A 404 13.10 -32.06 26.26
CA ASN A 404 14.17 -31.28 25.67
C ASN A 404 14.94 -32.08 24.60
N ARG A 405 15.07 -31.51 23.41
CA ARG A 405 16.21 -31.74 22.53
C ARG A 405 16.58 -30.42 21.89
N LEU A 406 17.87 -30.11 22.08
CA LEU A 406 18.68 -29.06 21.48
C LEU A 406 18.52 -28.96 19.97
#